data_efcfa1771f07a94d9bae8889fee4c229
#
_entry.id   efcfa1771f07a94d9bae8889fee4c229
#
_cell.length_a   1.000
_cell.length_b   1.000
_cell.length_c   1.000
_cell.angle_alpha   90.00
_cell.angle_beta   90.00
_cell.angle_gamma   90.00
#
_symmetry.space_group_name_H-M   'P 1'
#
loop_
_entity.id
_entity.type
_entity.pdbx_description
1 polymer ?
#
loop_
_entity_poly.entity_id
_entity_poly.type
_entity_poly.pdbx_seq_one_letter_code
_entity_poly.pdbx_strand_id
1 'polypeptide(L)'
;MRQREAGRQPASGYENGVGRLWRLARWLPAALFVLGVALELSTPREVTISAPFAAAPLAAAAFLSLWSTILTGVLSSGATLLFALFHDNGSLIESEARSLTSVTVSILAVGVNYVLLRSGSRLASARGVAEAVQLAVLPTPPSRVDDLTLATRYRAAQAEARVGGDFYAAEETPYGVRLLLGDVRGKGTGAVAAVVLLVGVFREAAEQEETLSAVAARLDRALQREGRRQTGSARLEGFSTAVLVEIPNSSGPGSGPGSGPGSGPGQEGGQDGGQSGDKVLRIVNRGHPPPILLHQGRTALLEPTVPALPLGMSELGKWPEHVDEVPFPRGAQLLLYTDGLSEARDSDGVFYEPAERLARSYFAHPEELLETVLIDVAAHTGGQAVDDMALLAVAHHIRPQP
;
A
#
# COMPACT_ATOMS: atom_id res chain seq x y z
N MET A 1 -21.58 -44.71 12.14
CA MET A 1 -20.47 -44.71 11.19
C MET A 1 -19.66 -43.41 11.46
N ARG A 2 -18.44 -43.57 11.99
CA ARG A 2 -17.53 -42.49 12.33
C ARG A 2 -16.83 -41.99 11.07
N GLN A 3 -16.89 -40.71 10.74
CA GLN A 3 -15.97 -40.10 9.78
C GLN A 3 -15.14 -39.03 10.47
N ARG A 4 -13.86 -39.16 10.19
CA ARG A 4 -12.67 -38.56 10.76
C ARG A 4 -12.66 -37.03 10.63
N GLU A 5 -12.46 -36.38 11.74
CA GLU A 5 -11.89 -35.04 11.83
C GLU A 5 -10.41 -35.12 11.36
N ALA A 6 -10.13 -34.55 10.22
CA ALA A 6 -8.76 -34.29 9.76
C ALA A 6 -8.34 -32.94 10.33
N GLY A 7 -7.41 -32.98 11.29
CA GLY A 7 -6.86 -31.79 11.92
C GLY A 7 -6.18 -30.84 10.93
N ARG A 8 -6.61 -29.61 10.93
CA ARG A 8 -5.84 -28.47 10.37
C ARG A 8 -4.67 -28.20 11.30
N GLN A 9 -3.47 -28.51 10.86
CA GLN A 9 -2.26 -27.97 11.49
C GLN A 9 -2.12 -26.49 11.12
N PRO A 10 -1.78 -25.61 12.06
CA PRO A 10 -1.64 -24.18 11.75
C PRO A 10 -0.33 -23.92 11.01
N ALA A 11 -0.41 -23.05 10.01
CA ALA A 11 0.71 -22.57 9.17
C ALA A 11 1.74 -21.68 9.92
N SER A 12 1.97 -21.89 11.21
CA SER A 12 2.93 -21.12 12.04
C SER A 12 4.40 -21.53 11.85
N GLY A 13 4.69 -22.45 10.91
CA GLY A 13 6.04 -23.02 10.74
C GLY A 13 7.03 -22.13 9.99
N TYR A 14 6.60 -21.33 9.02
CA TYR A 14 7.50 -20.61 8.11
C TYR A 14 8.02 -19.29 8.70
N GLU A 15 7.20 -18.48 9.33
CA GLU A 15 7.67 -17.23 10.02
C GLU A 15 8.62 -17.53 11.17
N ASN A 16 8.37 -18.61 11.90
CA ASN A 16 9.28 -19.06 12.95
C ASN A 16 10.63 -19.56 12.40
N GLY A 17 10.67 -20.02 11.13
CA GLY A 17 11.88 -20.52 10.47
C GLY A 17 12.83 -19.38 10.09
N VAL A 18 12.36 -18.38 9.40
CA VAL A 18 13.16 -17.24 8.92
C VAL A 18 13.69 -16.42 10.11
N GLY A 19 12.86 -16.12 11.09
CA GLY A 19 13.28 -15.41 12.30
C GLY A 19 14.27 -16.21 13.18
N ARG A 20 14.23 -17.54 13.14
CA ARG A 20 15.24 -18.41 13.79
C ARG A 20 16.55 -18.42 13.02
N LEU A 21 16.50 -18.50 11.69
CA LEU A 21 17.70 -18.44 10.83
C LEU A 21 18.44 -17.11 10.99
N TRP A 22 17.74 -15.97 11.02
CA TRP A 22 18.34 -14.66 11.27
C TRP A 22 18.95 -14.54 12.67
N ARG A 23 18.31 -15.11 13.68
CA ARG A 23 18.87 -15.15 15.04
C ARG A 23 20.12 -16.04 15.11
N LEU A 24 20.13 -17.18 14.42
CA LEU A 24 21.27 -18.07 14.34
C LEU A 24 22.42 -17.45 13.53
N ALA A 25 22.11 -16.75 12.43
CA ALA A 25 23.11 -16.08 11.59
C ALA A 25 23.92 -15.01 12.36
N ARG A 26 23.33 -14.39 13.39
CA ARG A 26 24.05 -13.44 14.26
C ARG A 26 25.15 -14.07 15.11
N TRP A 27 25.09 -15.38 15.33
CA TRP A 27 26.13 -16.11 16.06
C TRP A 27 27.24 -16.63 15.14
N LEU A 28 27.04 -16.57 13.82
CA LEU A 28 28.02 -17.05 12.83
C LEU A 28 29.42 -16.44 13.00
N PRO A 29 29.59 -15.13 13.21
CA PRO A 29 30.92 -14.53 13.42
C PRO A 29 31.63 -15.10 14.65
N ALA A 30 30.89 -15.26 15.75
CA ALA A 30 31.45 -15.84 16.98
C ALA A 30 31.82 -17.33 16.79
N ALA A 31 30.95 -18.09 16.10
CA ALA A 31 31.21 -19.50 15.79
C ALA A 31 32.47 -19.67 14.91
N LEU A 32 32.64 -18.82 13.89
CA LEU A 32 33.83 -18.82 13.03
C LEU A 32 35.09 -18.46 13.81
N PHE A 33 35.01 -17.46 14.69
CA PHE A 33 36.14 -17.09 15.55
C PHE A 33 36.56 -18.24 16.46
N VAL A 34 35.61 -18.88 17.17
CA VAL A 34 35.85 -20.00 18.06
C VAL A 34 36.38 -21.21 17.27
N LEU A 35 35.82 -21.47 16.08
CA LEU A 35 36.32 -22.52 15.18
C LEU A 35 37.78 -22.27 14.78
N GLY A 36 38.14 -21.02 14.46
CA GLY A 36 39.49 -20.62 14.13
C GLY A 36 40.48 -20.96 15.27
N VAL A 37 40.12 -20.55 16.49
CA VAL A 37 40.90 -20.82 17.69
C VAL A 37 41.02 -22.34 17.94
N ALA A 38 39.94 -23.10 17.83
CA ALA A 38 39.91 -24.53 18.05
C ALA A 38 40.80 -25.29 17.03
N LEU A 39 40.70 -24.89 15.75
CA LEU A 39 41.51 -25.49 14.69
C LEU A 39 43.00 -25.19 14.89
N GLU A 40 43.37 -23.96 15.21
CA GLU A 40 44.76 -23.56 15.44
C GLU A 40 45.39 -24.32 16.63
N LEU A 41 44.63 -24.54 17.71
CA LEU A 41 45.09 -25.30 18.87
C LEU A 41 45.15 -26.83 18.63
N SER A 42 44.38 -27.36 17.68
CA SER A 42 44.26 -28.78 17.39
C SER A 42 45.18 -29.23 16.26
N THR A 43 45.73 -28.30 15.48
CA THR A 43 46.55 -28.60 14.31
C THR A 43 48.05 -28.61 14.67
N PRO A 44 48.88 -29.51 14.09
CA PRO A 44 50.32 -29.48 14.26
C PRO A 44 50.90 -28.13 13.87
N ARG A 45 51.96 -27.69 14.56
CA ARG A 45 52.59 -26.37 14.37
C ARG A 45 53.12 -26.09 12.96
N GLU A 46 53.12 -27.10 12.09
CA GLU A 46 53.51 -26.99 10.67
C GLU A 46 52.38 -26.54 9.75
N VAL A 47 51.11 -26.56 10.22
CA VAL A 47 49.92 -26.22 9.42
C VAL A 47 49.12 -25.16 10.14
N THR A 48 49.04 -23.96 9.57
CA THR A 48 48.32 -22.84 10.14
C THR A 48 47.03 -22.58 9.35
N ILE A 49 45.91 -22.43 10.06
CA ILE A 49 44.56 -22.25 9.46
C ILE A 49 44.03 -20.84 9.79
N SER A 50 44.28 -19.87 8.92
CA SER A 50 43.86 -18.46 9.10
C SER A 50 42.49 -18.14 8.51
N ALA A 51 41.93 -19.03 7.68
CA ALA A 51 40.66 -18.76 6.96
C ALA A 51 39.48 -18.41 7.85
N PRO A 52 39.18 -19.04 8.99
CA PRO A 52 38.08 -18.68 9.87
C PRO A 52 38.23 -17.28 10.49
N PHE A 53 39.45 -16.84 10.81
CA PHE A 53 39.74 -15.52 11.34
C PHE A 53 39.52 -14.42 10.31
N ALA A 54 39.72 -14.69 9.01
CA ALA A 54 39.39 -13.76 7.93
C ALA A 54 37.89 -13.76 7.62
N ALA A 55 37.20 -14.90 7.74
CA ALA A 55 35.79 -15.04 7.48
C ALA A 55 34.88 -14.40 8.58
N ALA A 56 35.31 -14.42 9.85
CA ALA A 56 34.55 -13.92 10.97
C ALA A 56 34.19 -12.42 10.86
N PRO A 57 35.13 -11.50 10.53
CA PRO A 57 34.81 -10.09 10.31
C PRO A 57 33.86 -9.86 9.12
N LEU A 58 33.97 -10.63 8.04
CA LEU A 58 33.07 -10.55 6.87
C LEU A 58 31.66 -10.98 7.23
N ALA A 59 31.52 -12.07 8.00
CA ALA A 59 30.22 -12.48 8.52
C ALA A 59 29.64 -11.43 9.49
N ALA A 60 30.48 -10.82 10.34
CA ALA A 60 30.04 -9.74 11.22
C ALA A 60 29.53 -8.53 10.43
N ALA A 61 30.18 -8.20 9.32
CA ALA A 61 29.78 -7.09 8.46
C ALA A 61 28.37 -7.25 7.88
N ALA A 62 27.92 -8.48 7.63
CA ALA A 62 26.60 -8.78 7.09
C ALA A 62 25.48 -8.76 8.15
N PHE A 63 25.77 -9.15 9.41
CA PHE A 63 24.75 -9.46 10.41
C PHE A 63 24.81 -8.61 11.69
N LEU A 64 25.90 -7.89 11.93
CA LEU A 64 26.14 -7.17 13.17
C LEU A 64 26.29 -5.66 12.96
N SER A 65 26.28 -4.92 14.08
CA SER A 65 26.52 -3.47 14.09
C SER A 65 27.97 -3.13 13.74
N LEU A 66 28.23 -1.88 13.36
CA LEU A 66 29.59 -1.39 13.05
C LEU A 66 30.58 -1.67 14.18
N TRP A 67 30.22 -1.38 15.43
CA TRP A 67 31.08 -1.64 16.58
C TRP A 67 31.39 -3.11 16.80
N SER A 68 30.41 -3.99 16.60
CA SER A 68 30.60 -5.43 16.68
C SER A 68 31.50 -5.94 15.55
N THR A 69 31.39 -5.38 14.34
CA THR A 69 32.27 -5.71 13.22
C THR A 69 33.70 -5.26 13.48
N ILE A 70 33.90 -4.05 14.00
CA ILE A 70 35.22 -3.57 14.40
C ILE A 70 35.81 -4.47 15.48
N LEU A 71 35.06 -4.79 16.53
CA LEU A 71 35.52 -5.69 17.61
C LEU A 71 35.90 -7.06 17.08
N THR A 72 35.10 -7.67 16.21
CA THR A 72 35.39 -8.96 15.60
C THR A 72 36.67 -8.87 14.75
N GLY A 73 36.84 -7.79 13.99
CA GLY A 73 38.08 -7.56 13.21
C GLY A 73 39.32 -7.44 14.07
N VAL A 74 39.25 -6.67 15.16
CA VAL A 74 40.35 -6.51 16.11
C VAL A 74 40.69 -7.84 16.79
N LEU A 75 39.66 -8.58 17.24
CA LEU A 75 39.91 -9.90 17.87
C LEU A 75 40.49 -10.91 16.89
N SER A 76 40.00 -10.96 15.65
CA SER A 76 40.51 -11.85 14.62
C SER A 76 41.95 -11.52 14.23
N SER A 77 42.26 -10.24 14.02
CA SER A 77 43.61 -9.79 13.69
C SER A 77 44.60 -9.98 14.89
N GLY A 78 44.10 -9.72 16.10
CA GLY A 78 44.87 -9.96 17.32
C GLY A 78 45.17 -11.44 17.55
N ALA A 79 44.19 -12.33 17.30
CA ALA A 79 44.39 -13.77 17.41
C ALA A 79 45.39 -14.29 16.38
N THR A 80 45.30 -13.88 15.12
CA THR A 80 46.28 -14.27 14.08
C THR A 80 47.69 -13.80 14.43
N LEU A 81 47.83 -12.58 14.93
CA LEU A 81 49.14 -12.06 15.38
C LEU A 81 49.67 -12.85 16.59
N LEU A 82 48.82 -13.12 17.58
CA LEU A 82 49.20 -13.88 18.78
C LEU A 82 49.66 -15.29 18.42
N PHE A 83 48.94 -16.00 17.57
CA PHE A 83 49.33 -17.33 17.10
C PHE A 83 50.62 -17.27 16.26
N ALA A 84 50.82 -16.25 15.43
CA ALA A 84 52.07 -16.04 14.70
C ALA A 84 53.29 -15.87 15.64
N LEU A 85 53.14 -15.19 16.77
CA LEU A 85 54.23 -14.94 17.72
C LEU A 85 54.56 -16.17 18.62
N PHE A 86 53.54 -16.98 18.99
CA PHE A 86 53.71 -17.99 20.01
C PHE A 86 53.64 -19.43 19.48
N HIS A 87 53.09 -19.65 18.29
CA HIS A 87 52.81 -21.01 17.78
C HIS A 87 53.47 -21.33 16.44
N ASP A 88 53.92 -20.31 15.69
CA ASP A 88 54.44 -20.46 14.34
C ASP A 88 55.97 -20.63 14.34
N ASN A 89 56.45 -21.80 13.87
CA ASN A 89 57.85 -22.06 13.57
C ASN A 89 58.18 -21.82 12.08
N GLY A 90 57.21 -21.23 11.31
CA GLY A 90 57.37 -20.94 9.90
C GLY A 90 58.31 -19.77 9.58
N SER A 91 58.44 -19.44 8.31
CA SER A 91 59.19 -18.25 7.88
C SER A 91 58.53 -16.97 8.37
N LEU A 92 59.32 -15.97 8.82
CA LEU A 92 58.83 -14.65 9.23
C LEU A 92 57.92 -14.01 8.13
N ILE A 93 58.25 -14.24 6.87
CA ILE A 93 57.49 -13.72 5.71
C ILE A 93 56.09 -14.28 5.65
N GLU A 94 55.86 -15.56 5.97
CA GLU A 94 54.52 -16.17 5.94
C GLU A 94 53.65 -15.70 7.10
N SER A 95 54.21 -15.50 8.29
CA SER A 95 53.47 -14.99 9.44
C SER A 95 53.07 -13.52 9.28
N GLU A 96 53.95 -12.70 8.71
CA GLU A 96 53.65 -11.31 8.36
C GLU A 96 52.56 -11.20 7.29
N ALA A 97 52.64 -12.02 6.22
CA ALA A 97 51.64 -12.04 5.15
C ALA A 97 50.23 -12.41 5.65
N ARG A 98 50.12 -13.38 6.58
CA ARG A 98 48.87 -13.81 7.21
C ARG A 98 48.25 -12.71 8.08
N SER A 99 49.07 -12.09 8.92
CA SER A 99 48.65 -10.99 9.77
C SER A 99 48.17 -9.79 8.96
N LEU A 100 48.90 -9.43 7.90
CA LEU A 100 48.53 -8.36 6.96
C LEU A 100 47.21 -8.68 6.25
N THR A 101 47.01 -9.92 5.80
CA THR A 101 45.77 -10.38 5.18
C THR A 101 44.57 -10.26 6.13
N SER A 102 44.71 -10.70 7.39
CA SER A 102 43.65 -10.58 8.39
C SER A 102 43.26 -9.14 8.68
N VAL A 103 44.24 -8.25 8.81
CA VAL A 103 44.01 -6.80 9.01
C VAL A 103 43.32 -6.21 7.79
N THR A 104 43.81 -6.52 6.59
CA THR A 104 43.22 -6.00 5.33
C THR A 104 41.76 -6.43 5.18
N VAL A 105 41.45 -7.71 5.41
CA VAL A 105 40.08 -8.24 5.36
C VAL A 105 39.22 -7.60 6.44
N SER A 106 39.73 -7.36 7.63
CA SER A 106 39.02 -6.71 8.72
C SER A 106 38.66 -5.25 8.37
N ILE A 107 39.57 -4.50 7.78
CA ILE A 107 39.35 -3.14 7.30
C ILE A 107 38.26 -3.15 6.19
N LEU A 108 38.37 -4.06 5.25
CA LEU A 108 37.41 -4.21 4.17
C LEU A 108 36.01 -4.55 4.73
N ALA A 109 35.92 -5.46 5.70
CA ALA A 109 34.67 -5.82 6.37
C ALA A 109 34.01 -4.62 7.05
N VAL A 110 34.78 -3.79 7.75
CA VAL A 110 34.28 -2.54 8.35
C VAL A 110 33.78 -1.57 7.27
N GLY A 111 34.53 -1.41 6.17
CA GLY A 111 34.11 -0.59 5.03
C GLY A 111 32.81 -1.05 4.40
N VAL A 112 32.66 -2.35 4.16
CA VAL A 112 31.43 -2.96 3.64
C VAL A 112 30.26 -2.73 4.60
N ASN A 113 30.44 -2.99 5.91
CA ASN A 113 29.40 -2.77 6.91
C ASN A 113 28.97 -1.29 6.95
N TYR A 114 29.92 -0.35 6.91
CA TYR A 114 29.64 1.09 6.87
C TYR A 114 28.79 1.46 5.63
N VAL A 115 29.14 0.94 4.45
CA VAL A 115 28.38 1.18 3.21
C VAL A 115 26.97 0.60 3.30
N LEU A 116 26.82 -0.63 3.82
CA LEU A 116 25.52 -1.28 3.99
C LEU A 116 24.61 -0.48 4.95
N LEU A 117 25.14 -0.07 6.12
CA LEU A 117 24.39 0.72 7.09
C LEU A 117 24.00 2.08 6.52
N ARG A 118 24.92 2.75 5.80
CA ARG A 118 24.65 4.06 5.20
C ARG A 118 23.65 3.98 4.06
N SER A 119 23.69 2.93 3.26
CA SER A 119 22.71 2.69 2.19
C SER A 119 21.33 2.40 2.77
N GLY A 120 21.25 1.60 3.81
CA GLY A 120 19.98 1.31 4.50
C GLY A 120 19.35 2.56 5.13
N SER A 121 20.15 3.43 5.77
CA SER A 121 19.64 4.67 6.37
C SER A 121 19.18 5.68 5.34
N ARG A 122 19.88 5.81 4.20
CA ARG A 122 19.46 6.67 3.08
C ARG A 122 18.14 6.21 2.47
N LEU A 123 17.98 4.89 2.28
CA LEU A 123 16.76 4.31 1.76
C LEU A 123 15.58 4.54 2.72
N ALA A 124 15.77 4.36 4.02
CA ALA A 124 14.76 4.63 5.04
C ALA A 124 14.35 6.11 5.09
N SER A 125 15.33 7.04 5.01
CA SER A 125 15.05 8.47 4.91
C SER A 125 14.28 8.84 3.65
N ALA A 126 14.66 8.29 2.49
CA ALA A 126 13.95 8.54 1.23
C ALA A 126 12.50 8.05 1.29
N ARG A 127 12.26 6.89 1.92
CA ARG A 127 10.91 6.37 2.17
C ARG A 127 10.08 7.31 3.04
N GLY A 128 10.62 7.75 4.16
CA GLY A 128 9.90 8.66 5.07
C GLY A 128 9.57 10.00 4.43
N VAL A 129 10.45 10.54 3.58
CA VAL A 129 10.17 11.77 2.83
C VAL A 129 9.10 11.52 1.76
N ALA A 130 9.18 10.40 1.04
CA ALA A 130 8.22 10.03 0.01
C ALA A 130 6.81 9.87 0.61
N GLU A 131 6.68 9.13 1.70
CA GLU A 131 5.42 8.95 2.43
C GLU A 131 4.87 10.28 2.97
N ALA A 132 5.73 11.11 3.56
CA ALA A 132 5.33 12.42 4.06
C ALA A 132 4.83 13.35 2.94
N VAL A 133 5.46 13.34 1.77
CA VAL A 133 5.02 14.11 0.60
C VAL A 133 3.67 13.60 0.11
N GLN A 134 3.48 12.30 0.00
CA GLN A 134 2.22 11.71 -0.46
C GLN A 134 1.07 12.02 0.51
N LEU A 135 1.28 11.83 1.82
CA LEU A 135 0.29 12.21 2.83
C LEU A 135 -0.01 13.72 2.85
N ALA A 136 0.98 14.57 2.54
CA ALA A 136 0.77 16.01 2.43
C ALA A 136 -0.05 16.42 1.20
N VAL A 137 -0.03 15.61 0.15
CA VAL A 137 -0.78 15.82 -1.09
C VAL A 137 -2.21 15.29 -0.98
N LEU A 138 -2.39 14.17 -0.27
CA LEU A 138 -3.71 13.58 -0.08
C LEU A 138 -4.52 14.41 0.92
N PRO A 139 -5.68 14.96 0.53
CA PRO A 139 -6.49 15.75 1.44
C PRO A 139 -7.06 14.85 2.53
N THR A 140 -7.14 15.37 3.75
CA THR A 140 -7.94 14.73 4.80
C THR A 140 -9.39 15.10 4.56
N PRO A 141 -10.27 14.17 4.15
CA PRO A 141 -11.66 14.48 3.91
C PRO A 141 -12.37 14.84 5.23
N PRO A 142 -13.46 15.60 5.18
CA PRO A 142 -14.30 15.80 6.35
C PRO A 142 -14.82 14.45 6.84
N SER A 143 -14.71 14.19 8.14
CA SER A 143 -15.19 12.93 8.72
C SER A 143 -16.71 12.77 8.65
N ARG A 144 -17.45 13.89 8.51
CA ARG A 144 -18.91 13.91 8.42
C ARG A 144 -19.39 15.05 7.56
N VAL A 145 -20.35 14.74 6.68
CA VAL A 145 -21.09 15.72 5.86
C VAL A 145 -22.57 15.32 5.89
N ASP A 146 -23.44 16.15 6.43
CA ASP A 146 -24.85 15.85 6.63
C ASP A 146 -25.10 14.52 7.38
N ASP A 147 -25.76 13.58 6.70
CA ASP A 147 -26.05 12.22 7.16
C ASP A 147 -25.05 11.18 6.64
N LEU A 148 -23.91 11.63 6.11
CA LEU A 148 -22.82 10.79 5.64
C LEU A 148 -21.63 10.87 6.60
N THR A 149 -20.99 9.75 6.88
CA THR A 149 -19.69 9.68 7.55
C THR A 149 -18.68 9.08 6.59
N LEU A 150 -17.50 9.69 6.53
CA LEU A 150 -16.43 9.30 5.63
C LEU A 150 -15.20 8.87 6.42
N ALA A 151 -14.51 7.86 5.94
CA ALA A 151 -13.20 7.43 6.45
C ALA A 151 -12.27 7.10 5.30
N THR A 152 -10.98 7.36 5.49
CA THR A 152 -9.95 7.02 4.52
C THR A 152 -8.77 6.33 5.20
N ARG A 153 -8.12 5.44 4.48
CA ARG A 153 -6.85 4.85 4.88
C ARG A 153 -5.93 4.78 3.66
N TYR A 154 -4.67 5.03 3.91
CA TYR A 154 -3.61 4.85 2.94
C TYR A 154 -2.52 3.97 3.56
N ARG A 155 -2.05 2.97 2.82
CA ARG A 155 -0.96 2.10 3.20
C ARG A 155 0.05 2.01 2.07
N ALA A 156 1.24 2.53 2.29
CA ALA A 156 2.33 2.44 1.33
C ALA A 156 2.92 1.02 1.25
N ALA A 157 3.34 0.61 0.07
CA ALA A 157 4.07 -0.65 -0.15
C ALA A 157 5.38 -0.68 0.65
N GLN A 158 5.69 -1.82 1.27
CA GLN A 158 6.90 -1.97 2.08
C GLN A 158 8.18 -2.13 1.24
N ALA A 159 8.07 -2.57 -0.01
CA ALA A 159 9.20 -3.06 -0.80
C ALA A 159 10.04 -1.98 -1.48
N GLU A 160 9.49 -0.82 -1.81
CA GLU A 160 10.19 0.21 -2.59
C GLU A 160 10.14 1.59 -1.93
N ALA A 161 11.25 2.34 -1.99
CA ALA A 161 11.35 3.73 -1.51
C ALA A 161 10.79 4.72 -2.55
N ARG A 162 9.73 4.35 -3.25
CA ARG A 162 9.09 5.17 -4.27
C ARG A 162 7.70 5.56 -3.82
N VAL A 163 7.32 6.79 -4.10
CA VAL A 163 5.98 7.31 -3.85
C VAL A 163 5.02 6.62 -4.80
N GLY A 164 3.88 6.14 -4.30
CA GLY A 164 2.85 5.47 -5.08
C GLY A 164 2.04 6.40 -5.97
N GLY A 165 1.22 5.78 -6.82
CA GLY A 165 0.28 6.44 -7.71
C GLY A 165 -1.12 6.62 -7.13
N ASP A 166 -1.41 5.96 -6.01
CA ASP A 166 -2.73 5.95 -5.39
C ASP A 166 -3.12 7.30 -4.82
N PHE A 167 -4.36 7.71 -5.06
CA PHE A 167 -4.89 8.97 -4.55
C PHE A 167 -6.39 8.90 -4.29
N TYR A 168 -6.84 9.78 -3.41
CA TYR A 168 -8.26 10.00 -3.14
C TYR A 168 -8.53 11.47 -2.83
N ALA A 169 -9.79 11.88 -3.00
CA ALA A 169 -10.30 13.14 -2.54
C ALA A 169 -11.80 13.02 -2.24
N ALA A 170 -12.31 13.87 -1.35
CA ALA A 170 -13.72 14.00 -1.08
C ALA A 170 -14.04 15.47 -0.82
N GLU A 171 -15.03 16.00 -1.53
CA GLU A 171 -15.41 17.40 -1.47
C GLU A 171 -16.92 17.50 -1.24
N GLU A 172 -17.29 18.41 -0.34
CA GLU A 172 -18.67 18.86 -0.18
C GLU A 172 -18.93 19.98 -1.19
N THR A 173 -19.97 19.84 -2.01
CA THR A 173 -20.23 20.73 -3.14
C THR A 173 -21.71 21.14 -3.17
N PRO A 174 -22.08 22.15 -3.96
CA PRO A 174 -23.52 22.53 -4.17
C PRO A 174 -24.36 21.36 -4.73
N TYR A 175 -23.72 20.37 -5.36
CA TYR A 175 -24.40 19.24 -6.01
C TYR A 175 -24.50 18.01 -5.09
N GLY A 176 -23.78 18.01 -3.95
CA GLY A 176 -23.68 16.92 -3.02
C GLY A 176 -22.23 16.59 -2.67
N VAL A 177 -22.03 15.45 -2.04
CA VAL A 177 -20.68 14.95 -1.74
C VAL A 177 -20.12 14.27 -2.97
N ARG A 178 -18.96 14.72 -3.42
CA ARG A 178 -18.23 14.15 -4.55
C ARG A 178 -16.94 13.49 -4.07
N LEU A 179 -16.75 12.26 -4.51
CA LEU A 179 -15.60 11.42 -4.15
C LEU A 179 -14.79 11.09 -5.39
N LEU A 180 -13.50 11.01 -5.22
CA LEU A 180 -12.55 10.53 -6.22
C LEU A 180 -11.62 9.55 -5.55
N LEU A 181 -11.37 8.41 -6.19
CA LEU A 181 -10.30 7.48 -5.84
C LEU A 181 -9.70 6.93 -7.13
N GLY A 182 -8.40 6.79 -7.18
CA GLY A 182 -7.71 6.33 -8.39
C GLY A 182 -6.26 5.93 -8.14
N ASP A 183 -5.65 5.40 -9.20
CA ASP A 183 -4.24 5.07 -9.25
C ASP A 183 -3.61 5.60 -10.56
N VAL A 184 -2.49 6.31 -10.45
CA VAL A 184 -1.68 6.79 -11.57
C VAL A 184 -0.68 5.72 -11.94
N ARG A 185 -0.69 5.27 -13.19
CA ARG A 185 0.32 4.33 -13.67
C ARG A 185 1.73 4.89 -13.51
N GLY A 186 2.59 4.10 -12.88
CA GLY A 186 3.99 4.43 -12.63
C GLY A 186 4.26 4.79 -11.18
N LYS A 187 5.53 4.97 -10.84
CA LYS A 187 5.99 5.26 -9.48
C LYS A 187 7.00 6.41 -9.49
N GLY A 188 7.08 7.15 -8.39
CA GLY A 188 8.04 8.23 -8.20
C GLY A 188 7.50 9.62 -8.51
N THR A 189 8.40 10.57 -8.82
CA THR A 189 8.05 12.01 -8.92
C THR A 189 7.04 12.32 -10.03
N GLY A 190 7.04 11.55 -11.11
CA GLY A 190 6.06 11.72 -12.20
C GLY A 190 4.64 11.35 -11.75
N ALA A 191 4.49 10.23 -11.03
CA ALA A 191 3.22 9.81 -10.47
C ALA A 191 2.70 10.85 -9.46
N VAL A 192 3.57 11.33 -8.56
CA VAL A 192 3.21 12.38 -7.58
C VAL A 192 2.71 13.64 -8.28
N ALA A 193 3.40 14.10 -9.33
CA ALA A 193 2.98 15.28 -10.08
C ALA A 193 1.59 15.10 -10.71
N ALA A 194 1.30 13.91 -11.23
CA ALA A 194 -0.01 13.58 -11.77
C ALA A 194 -1.09 13.50 -10.66
N VAL A 195 -0.77 12.92 -9.49
CA VAL A 195 -1.67 12.92 -8.32
C VAL A 195 -2.01 14.35 -7.88
N VAL A 196 -0.99 15.21 -7.72
CA VAL A 196 -1.20 16.64 -7.37
C VAL A 196 -2.10 17.34 -8.37
N LEU A 197 -1.86 17.12 -9.67
CA LEU A 197 -2.68 17.66 -10.75
C LEU A 197 -4.12 17.17 -10.64
N LEU A 198 -4.34 15.85 -10.53
CA LEU A 198 -5.67 15.25 -10.52
C LEU A 198 -6.48 15.69 -9.30
N VAL A 199 -5.88 15.66 -8.10
CA VAL A 199 -6.53 16.12 -6.87
C VAL A 199 -6.88 17.62 -6.95
N GLY A 200 -5.94 18.45 -7.44
CA GLY A 200 -6.18 19.88 -7.59
C GLY A 200 -7.29 20.20 -8.61
N VAL A 201 -7.28 19.54 -9.76
CA VAL A 201 -8.32 19.71 -10.79
C VAL A 201 -9.66 19.16 -10.30
N PHE A 202 -9.67 18.05 -9.56
CA PHE A 202 -10.89 17.49 -8.99
C PHE A 202 -11.57 18.48 -8.04
N ARG A 203 -10.81 19.08 -7.10
CA ARG A 203 -11.34 20.03 -6.14
C ARG A 203 -12.03 21.21 -6.81
N GLU A 204 -11.38 21.78 -7.82
CA GLU A 204 -11.95 22.88 -8.59
C GLU A 204 -13.18 22.42 -9.43
N ALA A 205 -13.04 21.30 -10.15
CA ALA A 205 -14.09 20.78 -11.01
C ALA A 205 -15.33 20.31 -10.22
N ALA A 206 -15.12 19.74 -9.03
CA ALA A 206 -16.19 19.27 -8.18
C ALA A 206 -17.15 20.40 -7.74
N GLU A 207 -16.65 21.62 -7.57
CA GLU A 207 -17.48 22.78 -7.25
C GLU A 207 -18.12 23.43 -8.48
N GLN A 208 -17.42 23.43 -9.62
CA GLN A 208 -17.81 24.21 -10.80
C GLN A 208 -18.67 23.44 -11.79
N GLU A 209 -18.42 22.15 -11.97
CA GLU A 209 -19.11 21.35 -12.98
C GLU A 209 -20.41 20.78 -12.41
N GLU A 210 -21.51 21.00 -13.15
CA GLU A 210 -22.87 20.57 -12.73
C GLU A 210 -22.98 19.04 -12.68
N THR A 211 -22.33 18.33 -13.62
CA THR A 211 -22.45 16.87 -13.76
C THR A 211 -21.15 16.17 -13.44
N LEU A 212 -21.27 14.95 -12.89
CA LEU A 212 -20.11 14.09 -12.59
C LEU A 212 -19.32 13.72 -13.86
N SER A 213 -19.99 13.55 -15.00
CA SER A 213 -19.36 13.34 -16.31
C SER A 213 -18.49 14.51 -16.73
N ALA A 214 -18.92 15.76 -16.48
CA ALA A 214 -18.13 16.94 -16.79
C ALA A 214 -16.89 17.04 -15.91
N VAL A 215 -16.98 16.64 -14.63
CA VAL A 215 -15.82 16.51 -13.74
C VAL A 215 -14.83 15.49 -14.32
N ALA A 216 -15.29 14.28 -14.67
CA ALA A 216 -14.46 13.24 -15.25
C ALA A 216 -13.76 13.69 -16.55
N ALA A 217 -14.51 14.37 -17.44
CA ALA A 217 -13.97 14.92 -18.68
C ALA A 217 -12.92 16.02 -18.44
N ARG A 218 -13.05 16.81 -17.36
CA ARG A 218 -12.08 17.84 -17.01
C ARG A 218 -10.78 17.24 -16.49
N LEU A 219 -10.86 16.18 -15.66
CA LEU A 219 -9.69 15.39 -15.21
C LEU A 219 -8.95 14.76 -16.39
N ASP A 220 -9.68 14.11 -17.29
CA ASP A 220 -9.13 13.48 -18.48
C ASP A 220 -8.36 14.49 -19.35
N ARG A 221 -8.96 15.66 -19.65
CA ARG A 221 -8.30 16.75 -20.40
C ARG A 221 -7.06 17.30 -19.69
N ALA A 222 -7.08 17.37 -18.35
CA ALA A 222 -5.94 17.85 -17.58
C ALA A 222 -4.75 16.88 -17.70
N LEU A 223 -5.01 15.59 -17.54
CA LEU A 223 -3.98 14.55 -17.65
C LEU A 223 -3.40 14.45 -19.07
N GLN A 224 -4.24 14.54 -20.10
CA GLN A 224 -3.80 14.61 -21.50
C GLN A 224 -2.88 15.82 -21.77
N ARG A 225 -3.22 16.99 -21.24
CA ARG A 225 -2.38 18.19 -21.40
C ARG A 225 -1.02 18.00 -20.75
N GLU A 226 -0.97 17.36 -19.58
CA GLU A 226 0.27 17.06 -18.89
C GLU A 226 1.10 16.02 -19.65
N GLY A 227 0.48 14.94 -20.13
CA GLY A 227 1.15 13.93 -20.95
C GLY A 227 1.78 14.50 -22.25
N ARG A 228 1.15 15.53 -22.85
CA ARG A 228 1.72 16.20 -24.05
C ARG A 228 2.95 17.06 -23.74
N ARG A 229 3.15 17.49 -22.50
CA ARG A 229 4.34 18.25 -22.07
C ARG A 229 5.54 17.35 -21.81
N GLN A 230 5.29 16.08 -21.57
CA GLN A 230 6.32 15.10 -21.31
C GLN A 230 6.88 14.55 -22.63
N THR A 231 8.19 14.25 -22.67
CA THR A 231 8.89 13.73 -23.86
C THR A 231 9.36 12.29 -23.61
N GLY A 232 9.41 11.48 -24.67
CA GLY A 232 9.88 10.09 -24.60
C GLY A 232 8.82 9.10 -24.11
N SER A 233 9.26 8.01 -23.45
CA SER A 233 8.38 6.94 -22.90
C SER A 233 7.40 7.44 -21.85
N ALA A 234 7.75 8.49 -21.11
CA ALA A 234 6.90 9.12 -20.10
C ALA A 234 5.55 9.60 -20.69
N ARG A 235 5.48 9.92 -21.97
CA ARG A 235 4.24 10.30 -22.66
C ARG A 235 3.20 9.16 -22.71
N LEU A 236 3.63 7.91 -22.74
CA LEU A 236 2.78 6.71 -22.78
C LEU A 236 2.42 6.21 -21.39
N GLU A 237 3.06 6.72 -20.34
CA GLU A 237 2.86 6.30 -18.94
C GLU A 237 1.86 7.20 -18.19
N GLY A 238 1.43 8.33 -18.79
CA GLY A 238 0.60 9.35 -18.16
C GLY A 238 -0.90 9.05 -18.18
N PHE A 239 -1.35 7.86 -17.75
CA PHE A 239 -2.77 7.59 -17.57
C PHE A 239 -3.06 7.15 -16.12
N SER A 240 -4.31 7.28 -15.72
CA SER A 240 -4.77 6.91 -14.39
C SER A 240 -6.09 6.18 -14.46
N THR A 241 -6.22 5.09 -13.72
CA THR A 241 -7.54 4.55 -13.39
C THR A 241 -8.19 5.45 -12.35
N ALA A 242 -9.50 5.62 -12.40
CA ALA A 242 -10.22 6.40 -11.41
C ALA A 242 -11.70 5.98 -11.33
N VAL A 243 -12.26 6.09 -10.14
CA VAL A 243 -13.69 6.03 -9.90
C VAL A 243 -14.14 7.35 -9.25
N LEU A 244 -15.16 7.95 -9.80
CA LEU A 244 -15.82 9.13 -9.26
C LEU A 244 -17.19 8.74 -8.75
N VAL A 245 -17.57 9.26 -7.59
CA VAL A 245 -18.91 9.05 -7.00
C VAL A 245 -19.49 10.39 -6.61
N GLU A 246 -20.77 10.58 -6.91
CA GLU A 246 -21.57 11.71 -6.41
C GLU A 246 -22.73 11.16 -5.56
N ILE A 247 -22.87 11.71 -4.36
CA ILE A 247 -24.00 11.48 -3.47
C ILE A 247 -24.77 12.78 -3.38
N PRO A 248 -25.87 12.96 -4.16
CA PRO A 248 -26.59 14.23 -4.24
C PRO A 248 -27.16 14.66 -2.89
N ASN A 249 -27.24 15.98 -2.69
CA ASN A 249 -27.94 16.55 -1.54
C ASN A 249 -29.42 16.15 -1.54
N SER A 250 -29.98 15.91 -0.37
CA SER A 250 -31.41 15.57 -0.21
C SER A 250 -32.36 16.67 -0.69
N SER A 251 -31.82 17.89 -0.90
CA SER A 251 -32.52 19.06 -1.42
C SER A 251 -31.90 19.38 -2.79
N GLY A 252 -32.36 18.71 -3.85
CA GLY A 252 -31.93 19.04 -5.21
C GLY A 252 -32.34 20.46 -5.60
N PRO A 253 -31.60 21.21 -6.45
CA PRO A 253 -32.00 22.48 -7.02
C PRO A 253 -33.10 22.29 -8.07
N GLY A 254 -34.29 21.77 -7.64
CA GLY A 254 -35.43 21.47 -8.52
C GLY A 254 -36.79 21.54 -7.83
N SER A 255 -36.82 21.67 -6.50
CA SER A 255 -38.08 21.87 -5.76
C SER A 255 -38.30 23.35 -5.43
N GLY A 256 -38.36 24.19 -6.48
CA GLY A 256 -38.94 25.52 -6.35
C GLY A 256 -40.45 25.40 -6.07
N PRO A 257 -41.07 26.28 -5.24
CA PRO A 257 -42.49 26.25 -4.98
C PRO A 257 -43.23 26.70 -6.24
N GLY A 258 -43.59 25.74 -7.08
CA GLY A 258 -44.53 25.96 -8.19
C GLY A 258 -45.91 26.19 -7.63
N SER A 259 -46.27 27.45 -7.39
CA SER A 259 -47.62 27.92 -7.14
C SER A 259 -48.44 27.81 -8.42
N GLY A 260 -49.33 26.84 -8.46
CA GLY A 260 -50.42 26.78 -9.41
C GLY A 260 -51.65 26.13 -8.77
N PRO A 261 -52.81 26.84 -8.62
CA PRO A 261 -54.03 26.25 -8.09
C PRO A 261 -54.75 25.50 -9.20
N GLY A 262 -54.88 24.20 -9.10
CA GLY A 262 -55.68 23.38 -10.01
C GLY A 262 -56.33 22.22 -9.26
N SER A 263 -57.54 22.45 -8.81
CA SER A 263 -58.42 21.47 -8.19
C SER A 263 -58.84 20.36 -9.14
N GLY A 264 -58.78 19.12 -8.66
CA GLY A 264 -59.45 17.96 -9.25
C GLY A 264 -59.34 16.75 -8.35
N PRO A 265 -60.44 16.17 -7.83
CA PRO A 265 -60.39 15.03 -6.95
C PRO A 265 -60.42 13.71 -7.73
N GLY A 266 -59.62 12.74 -7.28
CA GLY A 266 -59.88 11.32 -7.56
C GLY A 266 -58.86 10.61 -8.37
N GLN A 267 -57.96 9.86 -7.65
CA GLN A 267 -57.77 8.43 -7.85
C GLN A 267 -56.79 7.88 -6.82
N GLU A 268 -57.38 7.11 -5.92
CA GLU A 268 -56.62 6.20 -5.04
C GLU A 268 -55.97 5.11 -5.91
N GLY A 269 -54.71 4.89 -5.75
CA GLY A 269 -54.06 3.80 -6.44
C GLY A 269 -52.54 3.74 -6.22
N GLY A 270 -52.09 2.90 -5.31
CA GLY A 270 -50.71 2.41 -5.29
C GLY A 270 -49.80 3.13 -4.30
N GLN A 271 -49.87 2.77 -3.03
CA GLN A 271 -48.75 2.95 -2.08
C GLN A 271 -47.56 2.12 -2.55
N ASP A 272 -46.73 2.71 -3.38
CA ASP A 272 -45.34 2.28 -3.49
C ASP A 272 -44.58 2.97 -2.35
N GLY A 273 -44.30 2.18 -1.29
CA GLY A 273 -43.63 2.63 -0.07
C GLY A 273 -42.15 2.91 -0.30
N GLY A 274 -41.83 3.88 -1.14
CA GLY A 274 -40.51 4.48 -1.18
C GLY A 274 -40.25 5.17 0.16
N GLN A 275 -39.41 4.57 1.00
CA GLN A 275 -39.00 5.15 2.28
C GLN A 275 -38.36 6.52 1.99
N SER A 276 -39.04 7.59 2.35
CA SER A 276 -38.60 8.98 2.24
C SER A 276 -37.27 9.15 3.01
N GLY A 277 -36.13 9.03 2.32
CA GLY A 277 -34.80 9.20 2.93
C GLY A 277 -33.64 8.44 2.28
N ASP A 278 -33.90 7.60 1.29
CA ASP A 278 -32.83 6.93 0.56
C ASP A 278 -32.17 7.91 -0.43
N LYS A 279 -30.81 7.76 -0.55
CA LYS A 279 -30.01 8.52 -1.51
C LYS A 279 -29.73 7.67 -2.74
N VAL A 280 -29.16 8.31 -3.76
CA VAL A 280 -28.68 7.65 -4.97
C VAL A 280 -27.20 7.92 -5.10
N LEU A 281 -26.42 6.90 -5.45
CA LEU A 281 -25.04 7.05 -5.89
C LEU A 281 -25.04 7.26 -7.39
N ARG A 282 -24.33 8.26 -7.86
CA ARG A 282 -23.95 8.42 -9.27
C ARG A 282 -22.49 8.08 -9.42
N ILE A 283 -22.16 7.15 -10.31
CA ILE A 283 -20.83 6.59 -10.42
C ILE A 283 -20.33 6.73 -11.87
N VAL A 284 -19.10 7.24 -12.01
CA VAL A 284 -18.34 7.21 -13.26
C VAL A 284 -17.07 6.40 -13.00
N ASN A 285 -16.94 5.25 -13.68
CA ASN A 285 -15.76 4.40 -13.55
C ASN A 285 -14.89 4.51 -14.81
N ARG A 286 -13.64 4.86 -14.63
CA ARG A 286 -12.61 5.01 -15.67
C ARG A 286 -11.53 3.92 -15.51
N GLY A 287 -11.94 2.65 -15.73
CA GLY A 287 -11.06 1.49 -15.68
C GLY A 287 -10.51 1.16 -14.29
N HIS A 288 -11.22 1.56 -13.24
CA HIS A 288 -10.84 1.34 -11.84
C HIS A 288 -11.58 0.13 -11.25
N PRO A 289 -11.05 -0.55 -10.21
CA PRO A 289 -11.79 -1.58 -9.51
C PRO A 289 -13.20 -1.12 -9.09
N PRO A 290 -14.24 -1.95 -9.27
CA PRO A 290 -15.61 -1.55 -8.96
C PRO A 290 -15.79 -1.35 -7.44
N PRO A 291 -16.48 -0.29 -7.00
CA PRO A 291 -16.81 -0.10 -5.60
C PRO A 291 -17.68 -1.22 -5.04
N ILE A 292 -17.60 -1.43 -3.74
CA ILE A 292 -18.43 -2.41 -3.02
C ILE A 292 -19.50 -1.69 -2.22
N LEU A 293 -20.76 -2.01 -2.47
CA LEU A 293 -21.87 -1.59 -1.65
C LEU A 293 -22.18 -2.66 -0.61
N LEU A 294 -22.15 -2.28 0.67
CA LEU A 294 -22.48 -3.14 1.81
C LEU A 294 -23.82 -2.68 2.38
N HIS A 295 -24.80 -3.57 2.45
CA HIS A 295 -26.08 -3.28 3.07
C HIS A 295 -26.69 -4.56 3.67
N GLN A 296 -27.09 -4.52 4.93
CA GLN A 296 -27.76 -5.64 5.64
C GLN A 296 -27.00 -6.99 5.53
N GLY A 297 -25.66 -6.97 5.66
CA GLY A 297 -24.82 -8.15 5.57
C GLY A 297 -24.67 -8.73 4.16
N ARG A 298 -25.13 -7.98 3.14
CA ARG A 298 -24.91 -8.30 1.73
C ARG A 298 -23.89 -7.35 1.14
N THR A 299 -23.11 -7.86 0.22
CA THR A 299 -22.14 -7.10 -0.57
C THR A 299 -22.54 -7.16 -2.05
N ALA A 300 -22.38 -6.04 -2.74
CA ALA A 300 -22.57 -5.96 -4.19
C ALA A 300 -21.41 -5.20 -4.81
N LEU A 301 -20.74 -5.78 -5.81
CA LEU A 301 -19.80 -5.11 -6.67
C LEU A 301 -20.60 -4.21 -7.63
N LEU A 302 -20.24 -2.92 -7.66
CA LEU A 302 -20.87 -1.94 -8.54
C LEU A 302 -20.09 -1.86 -9.86
N GLU A 303 -20.22 -2.92 -10.66
CA GLU A 303 -19.61 -3.02 -11.98
C GLU A 303 -20.16 -1.93 -12.90
N PRO A 304 -19.33 -1.23 -13.69
CA PRO A 304 -19.81 -0.24 -14.64
C PRO A 304 -20.63 -0.90 -15.74
N THR A 305 -21.84 -0.36 -16.01
CA THR A 305 -22.73 -0.86 -17.09
C THR A 305 -22.06 -0.71 -18.46
N VAL A 306 -21.27 0.35 -18.63
CA VAL A 306 -20.49 0.63 -19.84
C VAL A 306 -19.04 0.81 -19.44
N PRO A 307 -18.14 -0.14 -19.78
CA PRO A 307 -16.72 0.01 -19.55
C PRO A 307 -16.15 1.26 -20.25
N ALA A 308 -15.28 2.00 -19.58
CA ALA A 308 -14.61 3.17 -20.14
C ALA A 308 -13.09 3.07 -19.97
N LEU A 309 -12.37 3.78 -20.85
CA LEU A 309 -10.91 3.85 -20.75
C LEU A 309 -10.46 4.67 -19.52
N PRO A 310 -9.30 4.36 -18.95
CA PRO A 310 -8.64 5.19 -17.95
C PRO A 310 -8.54 6.66 -18.37
N LEU A 311 -8.41 7.55 -17.39
CA LEU A 311 -8.16 8.97 -17.62
C LEU A 311 -6.82 9.16 -18.36
N GLY A 312 -6.78 10.11 -19.29
CA GLY A 312 -5.61 10.37 -20.15
C GLY A 312 -5.59 9.57 -21.45
N MET A 313 -6.48 8.58 -21.64
CA MET A 313 -6.49 7.69 -22.80
C MET A 313 -7.58 7.98 -23.82
N SER A 314 -8.35 9.08 -23.70
CA SER A 314 -9.45 9.42 -24.62
C SER A 314 -9.02 9.70 -26.05
N GLU A 315 -7.72 9.88 -26.32
CA GLU A 315 -7.18 9.97 -27.67
C GLU A 315 -7.28 8.64 -28.44
N LEU A 316 -7.39 7.49 -27.73
CA LEU A 316 -7.51 6.16 -28.33
C LEU A 316 -8.91 5.83 -28.86
N GLY A 317 -9.93 6.61 -28.46
CA GLY A 317 -11.30 6.42 -28.91
C GLY A 317 -12.29 7.33 -28.22
N LYS A 318 -13.47 7.52 -28.83
CA LYS A 318 -14.61 8.18 -28.18
C LYS A 318 -15.39 7.14 -27.40
N TRP A 319 -15.42 7.27 -26.11
CA TRP A 319 -16.22 6.44 -25.21
C TRP A 319 -17.39 7.28 -24.70
N PRO A 320 -18.62 6.74 -24.66
CA PRO A 320 -19.71 7.43 -24.03
C PRO A 320 -19.40 7.59 -22.54
N GLU A 321 -19.50 8.82 -22.06
CA GLU A 321 -19.45 9.07 -20.63
C GLU A 321 -20.77 8.58 -20.02
N HIS A 322 -20.71 7.42 -19.40
CA HIS A 322 -21.86 6.80 -18.75
C HIS A 322 -21.79 7.07 -17.24
N VAL A 323 -22.95 7.37 -16.67
CA VAL A 323 -23.11 7.52 -15.22
C VAL A 323 -24.06 6.42 -14.76
N ASP A 324 -23.57 5.53 -13.95
CA ASP A 324 -24.40 4.50 -13.31
C ASP A 324 -25.10 5.10 -12.09
N GLU A 325 -26.40 4.88 -11.96
CA GLU A 325 -27.18 5.27 -10.79
C GLU A 325 -27.55 4.04 -9.96
N VAL A 326 -27.18 4.06 -8.67
CA VAL A 326 -27.37 2.94 -7.75
C VAL A 326 -28.05 3.45 -6.47
N PRO A 327 -29.10 2.77 -5.96
CA PRO A 327 -29.69 3.11 -4.66
C PRO A 327 -28.66 3.04 -3.52
N PHE A 328 -28.66 4.07 -2.66
CA PHE A 328 -27.82 4.12 -1.45
C PHE A 328 -28.73 4.25 -0.22
N PRO A 329 -29.32 3.14 0.25
CA PRO A 329 -30.27 3.15 1.34
C PRO A 329 -29.60 3.51 2.67
N ARG A 330 -30.40 3.94 3.63
CA ARG A 330 -29.95 4.21 4.99
C ARG A 330 -29.36 2.95 5.63
N GLY A 331 -28.22 3.09 6.31
CA GLY A 331 -27.48 1.98 6.90
C GLY A 331 -26.59 1.24 5.91
N ALA A 332 -26.54 1.67 4.63
CA ALA A 332 -25.57 1.16 3.68
C ALA A 332 -24.21 1.84 3.83
N GLN A 333 -23.17 1.12 3.45
CA GLN A 333 -21.80 1.62 3.34
C GLN A 333 -21.26 1.36 1.94
N LEU A 334 -20.52 2.31 1.41
CA LEU A 334 -19.80 2.20 0.14
C LEU A 334 -18.30 2.14 0.43
N LEU A 335 -17.61 1.14 -0.13
CA LEU A 335 -16.16 1.00 -0.08
C LEU A 335 -15.58 1.21 -1.49
N LEU A 336 -14.70 2.19 -1.63
CA LEU A 336 -13.84 2.39 -2.79
C LEU A 336 -12.42 1.95 -2.40
N TYR A 337 -11.71 1.32 -3.32
CA TYR A 337 -10.38 0.76 -3.06
C TYR A 337 -9.55 0.68 -4.34
N THR A 338 -8.24 0.85 -4.23
CA THR A 338 -7.29 0.64 -5.34
C THR A 338 -6.94 -0.83 -5.51
N ASP A 339 -6.34 -1.18 -6.63
CA ASP A 339 -5.99 -2.55 -7.00
C ASP A 339 -5.04 -3.22 -6.00
N GLY A 340 -4.23 -2.45 -5.25
CA GLY A 340 -3.41 -2.99 -4.16
C GLY A 340 -4.18 -3.79 -3.11
N LEU A 341 -5.51 -3.59 -2.98
CA LEU A 341 -6.37 -4.45 -2.17
C LEU A 341 -6.72 -5.75 -2.88
N SER A 342 -7.28 -5.68 -4.09
CA SER A 342 -7.77 -6.85 -4.84
C SER A 342 -6.65 -7.68 -5.46
N GLU A 343 -5.48 -7.09 -5.71
CA GLU A 343 -4.30 -7.80 -6.20
C GLU A 343 -3.40 -8.35 -5.09
N ALA A 344 -3.74 -8.10 -3.82
CA ALA A 344 -3.05 -8.69 -2.68
C ALA A 344 -3.14 -10.22 -2.73
N ARG A 345 -2.01 -10.93 -2.57
CA ARG A 345 -1.94 -12.39 -2.71
C ARG A 345 -1.46 -13.03 -1.42
N ASP A 346 -2.00 -14.20 -1.14
CA ASP A 346 -1.49 -15.08 -0.10
C ASP A 346 -0.22 -15.83 -0.54
N SER A 347 0.29 -16.71 0.33
CA SER A 347 1.48 -17.54 0.04
C SER A 347 1.29 -18.52 -1.13
N ASP A 348 0.06 -18.84 -1.47
CA ASP A 348 -0.29 -19.74 -2.58
C ASP A 348 -0.58 -18.98 -3.88
N GLY A 349 -0.49 -17.64 -3.85
CA GLY A 349 -0.71 -16.75 -4.98
C GLY A 349 -2.19 -16.44 -5.25
N VAL A 350 -3.09 -16.76 -4.32
CA VAL A 350 -4.54 -16.49 -4.43
C VAL A 350 -4.81 -15.02 -4.14
N PHE A 351 -5.60 -14.37 -5.00
CA PHE A 351 -6.00 -12.99 -4.83
C PHE A 351 -6.95 -12.80 -3.65
N TYR A 352 -6.90 -11.61 -3.08
CA TYR A 352 -7.83 -11.18 -2.05
C TYR A 352 -9.15 -10.72 -2.69
N GLU A 353 -10.25 -11.35 -2.32
CA GLU A 353 -11.59 -11.06 -2.84
C GLU A 353 -12.39 -10.24 -1.80
N PRO A 354 -12.31 -8.90 -1.83
CA PRO A 354 -12.85 -8.07 -0.74
C PRO A 354 -14.37 -8.20 -0.60
N ALA A 355 -15.12 -8.34 -1.69
CA ALA A 355 -16.58 -8.49 -1.63
C ALA A 355 -17.02 -9.79 -0.92
N GLU A 356 -16.34 -10.90 -1.17
CA GLU A 356 -16.62 -12.17 -0.52
C GLU A 356 -16.25 -12.15 0.98
N ARG A 357 -15.11 -11.55 1.29
CA ARG A 357 -14.59 -11.43 2.66
C ARG A 357 -15.46 -10.57 3.56
N LEU A 358 -16.04 -9.50 3.01
CA LEU A 358 -16.92 -8.59 3.72
C LEU A 358 -18.38 -9.06 3.78
N ALA A 359 -18.74 -10.11 3.05
CA ALA A 359 -20.08 -10.68 3.09
C ALA A 359 -20.45 -11.14 4.51
N ARG A 360 -21.70 -10.87 4.93
CA ARG A 360 -22.25 -11.16 6.27
C ARG A 360 -21.64 -10.34 7.40
N SER A 361 -20.80 -9.35 7.11
CA SER A 361 -20.26 -8.43 8.09
C SER A 361 -21.16 -7.21 8.26
N TYR A 362 -21.15 -6.65 9.47
CA TYR A 362 -21.88 -5.42 9.83
C TYR A 362 -20.89 -4.49 10.51
N PHE A 363 -20.89 -3.24 10.08
CA PHE A 363 -20.00 -2.21 10.61
C PHE A 363 -20.84 -1.02 11.08
N ALA A 364 -20.57 -0.55 12.29
CA ALA A 364 -21.26 0.63 12.81
C ALA A 364 -20.76 1.92 12.16
N HIS A 365 -19.47 1.95 11.80
CA HIS A 365 -18.80 3.13 11.26
C HIS A 365 -17.86 2.74 10.11
N PRO A 366 -17.63 3.65 9.13
CA PRO A 366 -16.72 3.37 8.01
C PRO A 366 -15.27 3.16 8.45
N GLU A 367 -14.85 3.71 9.60
CA GLU A 367 -13.53 3.46 10.20
C GLU A 367 -13.35 1.99 10.57
N GLU A 368 -14.38 1.37 11.18
CA GLU A 368 -14.38 -0.05 11.57
C GLU A 368 -14.28 -0.96 10.33
N LEU A 369 -15.01 -0.62 9.26
CA LEU A 369 -14.91 -1.31 7.97
C LEU A 369 -13.47 -1.27 7.45
N LEU A 370 -12.85 -0.08 7.40
CA LEU A 370 -11.50 0.06 6.87
C LEU A 370 -10.45 -0.65 7.73
N GLU A 371 -10.56 -0.61 9.05
CA GLU A 371 -9.66 -1.33 9.95
C GLU A 371 -9.79 -2.84 9.79
N THR A 372 -11.02 -3.35 9.66
CA THR A 372 -11.27 -4.77 9.41
C THR A 372 -10.65 -5.22 8.09
N VAL A 373 -10.82 -4.46 7.02
CA VAL A 373 -10.19 -4.75 5.71
C VAL A 373 -8.67 -4.80 5.84
N LEU A 374 -8.05 -3.82 6.52
CA LEU A 374 -6.59 -3.77 6.68
C LEU A 374 -6.04 -4.94 7.52
N ILE A 375 -6.75 -5.35 8.56
CA ILE A 375 -6.38 -6.50 9.39
C ILE A 375 -6.51 -7.80 8.57
N ASP A 376 -7.62 -7.97 7.85
CA ASP A 376 -7.89 -9.20 7.10
C ASP A 376 -6.93 -9.36 5.91
N VAL A 377 -6.66 -8.29 5.14
CA VAL A 377 -5.68 -8.35 4.06
C VAL A 377 -4.26 -8.58 4.58
N ALA A 378 -3.90 -8.01 5.73
CA ALA A 378 -2.60 -8.28 6.35
C ALA A 378 -2.47 -9.75 6.79
N ALA A 379 -3.54 -10.35 7.31
CA ALA A 379 -3.57 -11.77 7.64
C ALA A 379 -3.48 -12.65 6.38
N HIS A 380 -4.17 -12.27 5.28
CA HIS A 380 -4.14 -12.97 4.00
C HIS A 380 -2.74 -12.96 3.37
N THR A 381 -2.05 -11.82 3.38
CA THR A 381 -0.72 -11.66 2.76
C THR A 381 0.44 -12.07 3.68
N GLY A 382 0.18 -12.54 4.91
CA GLY A 382 1.23 -12.82 5.89
C GLY A 382 1.99 -11.55 6.33
N GLY A 383 1.32 -10.39 6.30
CA GLY A 383 1.89 -9.10 6.71
C GLY A 383 2.73 -8.38 5.63
N GLN A 384 2.85 -8.94 4.44
CA GLN A 384 3.57 -8.31 3.33
C GLN A 384 2.63 -7.42 2.51
N ALA A 385 2.87 -6.11 2.48
CA ALA A 385 2.24 -5.20 1.53
C ALA A 385 3.08 -5.17 0.25
N VAL A 386 2.51 -5.68 -0.84
CA VAL A 386 3.20 -5.78 -2.15
C VAL A 386 3.05 -4.50 -2.95
N ASP A 387 1.90 -3.82 -2.86
CA ASP A 387 1.63 -2.54 -3.51
C ASP A 387 0.99 -1.54 -2.57
N ASP A 388 0.92 -0.28 -3.04
CA ASP A 388 0.22 0.79 -2.35
C ASP A 388 -1.28 0.48 -2.30
N MET A 389 -1.94 0.95 -1.27
CA MET A 389 -3.37 0.72 -1.06
C MET A 389 -4.04 1.98 -0.54
N ALA A 390 -4.98 2.51 -1.30
CA ALA A 390 -5.86 3.58 -0.88
C ALA A 390 -7.28 3.05 -0.69
N LEU A 391 -7.89 3.39 0.43
CA LEU A 391 -9.23 2.99 0.80
C LEU A 391 -10.05 4.22 1.19
N LEU A 392 -11.28 4.31 0.70
CA LEU A 392 -12.24 5.32 1.09
C LEU A 392 -13.59 4.65 1.35
N ALA A 393 -14.16 4.86 2.53
CA ALA A 393 -15.47 4.34 2.89
C ALA A 393 -16.43 5.46 3.26
N VAL A 394 -17.69 5.32 2.86
CA VAL A 394 -18.78 6.24 3.18
C VAL A 394 -19.94 5.45 3.75
N ALA A 395 -20.46 5.89 4.89
CA ALA A 395 -21.68 5.34 5.52
C ALA A 395 -22.83 6.33 5.42
N HIS A 396 -24.00 5.84 5.03
CA HIS A 396 -25.26 6.60 5.07
C HIS A 396 -25.99 6.29 6.38
N HIS A 397 -26.00 7.25 7.30
CA HIS A 397 -26.53 7.03 8.64
C HIS A 397 -28.05 6.85 8.69
N ILE A 398 -28.48 5.95 9.57
CA ILE A 398 -29.87 5.90 10.02
C ILE A 398 -30.07 7.10 10.95
N ARG A 399 -30.87 8.10 10.55
CA ARG A 399 -31.24 9.17 11.49
C ARG A 399 -32.00 8.55 12.68
N PRO A 400 -31.56 8.75 13.93
CA PRO A 400 -32.40 8.37 15.05
C PRO A 400 -33.74 9.12 14.88
N GLN A 401 -34.86 8.40 14.90
CA GLN A 401 -36.17 9.08 14.98
C GLN A 401 -36.22 9.79 16.34
N PRO A 402 -36.71 11.06 16.37
CA PRO A 402 -36.82 11.82 17.60
C PRO A 402 -37.76 11.18 18.61
#